data_804f19cec285d394680f23742f7cb1e7
#
_entry.id   804f19cec285d394680f23742f7cb1e7
#
_cell.length_a   1.000
_cell.length_b   1.000
_cell.length_c   1.000
_cell.angle_alpha   90.00
_cell.angle_beta   90.00
_cell.angle_gamma   90.00
#
_symmetry.space_group_name_H-M   'P 1'
#
loop_
_entity.id
_entity.type
_entity.pdbx_description
1 polymer ?
#
loop_
_entity_poly.entity_id
_entity_poly.type
_entity_poly.pdbx_seq_one_letter_code
_entity_poly.pdbx_strand_id
1 'polypeptide(L)'
;EDALRTKLGNVDWLFVLAGGGGGTGSASVSLHGVFERYLKSVSAGGSIVYVVSQPSAQEALNSTISKNAASLLKDVSKHAHIILDNERQVKLLRGKVGMLGMFPFANTAFAKLMGQVLKLSSEQSSIQSFDSKDLERCLNTKKRMFIGSTIVTDPKDPNLGATIFQNCLKRSPCP
;
A
#
# COMPACT_ATOMS: atom_id res chain seq x y z
N GLU A 1 -18.15 11.67 -10.82
CA GLU A 1 -17.39 12.65 -10.01
C GLU A 1 -18.19 13.09 -8.81
N ASP A 2 -19.46 13.49 -8.99
CA ASP A 2 -20.34 13.97 -7.91
C ASP A 2 -20.52 12.95 -6.78
N ALA A 3 -20.65 11.67 -7.11
CA ALA A 3 -20.71 10.59 -6.11
C ALA A 3 -19.45 10.50 -5.26
N LEU A 4 -18.27 10.72 -5.85
CA LEU A 4 -17.00 10.76 -5.11
C LEU A 4 -16.94 11.98 -4.20
N ARG A 5 -17.32 13.16 -4.72
CA ARG A 5 -17.36 14.40 -3.94
C ARG A 5 -18.33 14.29 -2.76
N THR A 6 -19.50 13.72 -2.98
CA THR A 6 -20.52 13.53 -1.94
C THR A 6 -20.04 12.56 -0.84
N LYS A 7 -19.29 11.52 -1.22
CA LYS A 7 -18.88 10.46 -0.28
C LYS A 7 -17.54 10.73 0.41
N LEU A 8 -16.59 11.36 -0.27
CA LEU A 8 -15.22 11.54 0.22
C LEU A 8 -14.92 12.99 0.66
N GLY A 9 -15.71 13.99 0.19
CA GLY A 9 -15.45 15.41 0.47
C GLY A 9 -14.14 15.88 -0.16
N ASN A 10 -13.40 16.74 0.54
CA ASN A 10 -12.09 17.23 0.09
C ASN A 10 -11.00 16.35 0.70
N VAL A 11 -10.16 15.79 -0.15
CA VAL A 11 -9.03 14.93 0.24
C VAL A 11 -7.80 15.26 -0.59
N ASP A 12 -6.61 15.12 0.00
CA ASP A 12 -5.34 15.31 -0.71
C ASP A 12 -4.82 14.00 -1.31
N TRP A 13 -5.18 12.88 -0.73
CA TRP A 13 -4.74 11.56 -1.19
C TRP A 13 -5.90 10.60 -1.36
N LEU A 14 -5.87 9.84 -2.44
CA LEU A 14 -6.85 8.81 -2.73
C LEU A 14 -6.14 7.45 -2.81
N PHE A 15 -6.37 6.59 -1.81
CA PHE A 15 -5.89 5.22 -1.84
C PHE A 15 -6.97 4.31 -2.42
N VAL A 16 -6.65 3.68 -3.56
CA VAL A 16 -7.53 2.73 -4.25
C VAL A 16 -7.10 1.32 -3.90
N LEU A 17 -7.84 0.65 -3.02
CA LEU A 17 -7.58 -0.71 -2.61
C LEU A 17 -8.24 -1.70 -3.58
N ALA A 18 -7.44 -2.58 -4.19
CA ALA A 18 -7.90 -3.52 -5.21
C ALA A 18 -7.35 -4.93 -4.99
N GLY A 19 -8.22 -5.93 -5.08
CA GLY A 19 -7.82 -7.34 -5.11
C GLY A 19 -7.42 -7.76 -6.52
N GLY A 20 -6.22 -8.34 -6.69
CA GLY A 20 -5.67 -8.71 -7.99
C GLY A 20 -6.34 -9.88 -8.69
N GLY A 21 -7.12 -10.71 -7.96
CA GLY A 21 -7.74 -11.91 -8.55
C GLY A 21 -9.13 -11.69 -9.13
N GLY A 22 -9.83 -10.63 -8.72
CA GLY A 22 -11.21 -10.36 -9.09
C GLY A 22 -11.37 -9.38 -10.26
N GLY A 23 -12.51 -9.46 -10.95
CA GLY A 23 -12.85 -8.53 -12.04
C GLY A 23 -13.01 -7.08 -11.58
N THR A 24 -13.64 -6.85 -10.42
CA THR A 24 -13.84 -5.51 -9.85
C THR A 24 -12.51 -4.82 -9.55
N GLY A 25 -11.56 -5.54 -8.92
CA GLY A 25 -10.22 -5.01 -8.65
C GLY A 25 -9.50 -4.65 -9.94
N SER A 26 -9.54 -5.55 -10.93
CA SER A 26 -8.91 -5.32 -12.25
C SER A 26 -9.53 -4.12 -12.98
N ALA A 27 -10.84 -3.90 -12.85
CA ALA A 27 -11.53 -2.77 -13.47
C ALA A 27 -11.25 -1.42 -12.78
N SER A 28 -10.75 -1.41 -11.54
CA SER A 28 -10.55 -0.17 -10.76
C SER A 28 -9.62 0.83 -11.47
N VAL A 29 -8.61 0.35 -12.18
CA VAL A 29 -7.65 1.21 -12.89
C VAL A 29 -8.30 1.91 -14.08
N SER A 30 -9.32 1.32 -14.69
CA SER A 30 -10.07 1.96 -15.78
C SER A 30 -10.79 3.23 -15.33
N LEU A 31 -11.01 3.39 -14.02
CA LEU A 31 -11.59 4.58 -13.42
C LEU A 31 -10.54 5.66 -13.07
N HIS A 32 -9.26 5.45 -13.38
CA HIS A 32 -8.19 6.38 -13.02
C HIS A 32 -8.46 7.82 -13.46
N GLY A 33 -8.92 8.02 -14.69
CA GLY A 33 -9.27 9.36 -15.17
C GLY A 33 -10.42 10.03 -14.41
N VAL A 34 -11.36 9.25 -13.86
CA VAL A 34 -12.43 9.78 -13.02
C VAL A 34 -11.86 10.22 -11.66
N PHE A 35 -10.97 9.41 -11.08
CA PHE A 35 -10.29 9.72 -9.81
C PHE A 35 -9.40 10.96 -9.96
N GLU A 36 -8.66 11.08 -11.08
CA GLU A 36 -7.84 12.27 -11.35
C GLU A 36 -8.69 13.56 -11.44
N ARG A 37 -9.78 13.54 -12.19
CA ARG A 37 -10.65 14.72 -12.30
C ARG A 37 -11.26 15.11 -10.97
N TYR A 38 -11.74 14.11 -10.20
CA TYR A 38 -12.23 14.35 -8.84
C TYR A 38 -11.14 14.99 -7.98
N LEU A 39 -9.96 14.40 -7.92
CA LEU A 39 -8.88 14.86 -7.04
C LEU A 39 -8.43 16.28 -7.43
N LYS A 40 -8.25 16.57 -8.73
CA LYS A 40 -7.94 17.91 -9.23
C LYS A 40 -9.01 18.97 -8.89
N SER A 41 -10.26 18.54 -8.70
CA SER A 41 -11.35 19.44 -8.32
C SER A 41 -11.39 19.78 -6.83
N VAL A 42 -10.68 19.02 -5.97
CA VAL A 42 -10.73 19.19 -4.51
C VAL A 42 -9.35 19.47 -3.89
N SER A 43 -8.27 19.20 -4.60
CA SER A 43 -6.89 19.41 -4.11
C SER A 43 -5.95 19.82 -5.24
N ALA A 44 -5.10 20.81 -4.99
CA ALA A 44 -4.14 21.33 -5.97
C ALA A 44 -2.94 20.39 -6.22
N GLY A 45 -2.61 19.50 -5.29
CA GLY A 45 -1.45 18.61 -5.34
C GLY A 45 -1.78 17.15 -5.04
N GLY A 46 -3.04 16.75 -5.20
CA GLY A 46 -3.52 15.45 -4.78
C GLY A 46 -2.91 14.26 -5.54
N SER A 47 -2.71 13.16 -4.84
CA SER A 47 -2.10 11.94 -5.35
C SER A 47 -3.03 10.74 -5.27
N ILE A 48 -2.98 9.89 -6.31
CA ILE A 48 -3.69 8.60 -6.36
C ILE A 48 -2.67 7.49 -6.17
N VAL A 49 -2.90 6.63 -5.19
CA VAL A 49 -2.05 5.48 -4.88
C VAL A 49 -2.88 4.20 -4.93
N TYR A 50 -2.50 3.26 -5.77
CA TYR A 50 -3.12 1.94 -5.80
C TYR A 50 -2.48 1.03 -4.77
N VAL A 51 -3.30 0.36 -3.97
CA VAL A 51 -2.87 -0.70 -3.05
C VAL A 51 -3.46 -2.00 -3.56
N VAL A 52 -2.62 -2.84 -4.11
CA VAL A 52 -3.05 -4.07 -4.80
C VAL A 52 -2.64 -5.29 -4.01
N SER A 53 -3.60 -6.12 -3.60
CA SER A 53 -3.29 -7.41 -3.02
C SER A 53 -3.16 -8.47 -4.13
N GLN A 54 -2.01 -9.13 -4.18
CA GLN A 54 -1.76 -10.24 -5.11
C GLN A 54 -2.31 -11.54 -4.53
N PRO A 55 -2.89 -12.41 -5.37
CA PRO A 55 -3.33 -13.72 -4.91
C PRO A 55 -2.15 -14.56 -4.39
N SER A 56 -2.43 -15.45 -3.44
CA SER A 56 -1.50 -16.48 -3.02
C SER A 56 -1.22 -17.47 -4.15
N ALA A 57 -0.15 -18.26 -4.03
CA ALA A 57 0.18 -19.29 -5.01
C ALA A 57 -0.98 -20.30 -5.22
N GLN A 58 -1.71 -20.62 -4.15
CA GLN A 58 -2.86 -21.52 -4.23
C GLN A 58 -4.04 -20.89 -4.99
N GLU A 59 -4.35 -19.62 -4.76
CA GLU A 59 -5.39 -18.89 -5.49
C GLU A 59 -5.02 -18.72 -6.96
N ALA A 60 -3.74 -18.49 -7.26
CA ALA A 60 -3.21 -18.30 -8.61
C ALA A 60 -3.24 -19.60 -9.47
N LEU A 61 -3.52 -20.77 -8.90
CA LEU A 61 -3.80 -21.99 -9.68
C LEU A 61 -5.05 -21.83 -10.57
N ASN A 62 -5.97 -20.98 -10.19
CA ASN A 62 -7.09 -20.61 -11.04
C ASN A 62 -6.60 -19.63 -12.15
N SER A 63 -6.73 -20.06 -13.39
CA SER A 63 -6.23 -19.31 -14.56
C SER A 63 -6.89 -17.93 -14.72
N THR A 64 -8.15 -17.78 -14.33
CA THR A 64 -8.87 -16.50 -14.36
C THR A 64 -8.29 -15.53 -13.32
N ILE A 65 -8.07 -16.01 -12.09
CA ILE A 65 -7.46 -15.24 -11.01
C ILE A 65 -6.05 -14.77 -11.43
N SER A 66 -5.25 -15.70 -11.97
CA SER A 66 -3.88 -15.39 -12.42
C SER A 66 -3.87 -14.35 -13.55
N LYS A 67 -4.75 -14.49 -14.56
CA LYS A 67 -4.88 -13.53 -15.66
C LYS A 67 -5.33 -12.14 -15.17
N ASN A 68 -6.33 -12.07 -14.31
CA ASN A 68 -6.80 -10.81 -13.73
C ASN A 68 -5.70 -10.12 -12.93
N ALA A 69 -4.94 -10.87 -12.11
CA ALA A 69 -3.83 -10.34 -11.34
C ALA A 69 -2.73 -9.77 -12.24
N ALA A 70 -2.34 -10.49 -13.30
CA ALA A 70 -1.33 -10.04 -14.26
C ALA A 70 -1.78 -8.79 -15.01
N SER A 71 -3.05 -8.73 -15.45
CA SER A 71 -3.61 -7.56 -16.11
C SER A 71 -3.59 -6.33 -15.18
N LEU A 72 -4.07 -6.48 -13.94
CA LEU A 72 -4.08 -5.39 -12.96
C LEU A 72 -2.67 -4.88 -12.67
N LEU A 73 -1.69 -5.77 -12.49
CA LEU A 73 -0.28 -5.36 -12.28
C LEU A 73 0.26 -4.55 -13.44
N LYS A 74 -0.01 -4.98 -14.68
CA LYS A 74 0.41 -4.25 -15.89
C LYS A 74 -0.19 -2.85 -15.92
N ASP A 75 -1.45 -2.70 -15.53
CA ASP A 75 -2.13 -1.41 -15.58
C ASP A 75 -1.70 -0.49 -14.45
N VAL A 76 -1.60 -0.98 -13.21
CA VAL A 76 -1.13 -0.16 -12.07
C VAL A 76 0.34 0.21 -12.16
N SER A 77 1.16 -0.53 -12.93
CA SER A 77 2.61 -0.21 -13.08
C SER A 77 2.88 1.17 -13.66
N LYS A 78 1.89 1.80 -14.28
CA LYS A 78 1.94 3.16 -14.82
C LYS A 78 1.68 4.25 -13.76
N HIS A 79 1.26 3.86 -12.58
CA HIS A 79 0.81 4.74 -11.50
C HIS A 79 1.58 4.45 -10.20
N ALA A 80 1.46 5.35 -9.23
CA ALA A 80 1.94 5.09 -7.87
C ALA A 80 1.20 3.90 -7.27
N HIS A 81 1.92 2.88 -6.82
CA HIS A 81 1.28 1.67 -6.30
C HIS A 81 2.11 0.95 -5.23
N ILE A 82 1.39 0.25 -4.37
CA ILE A 82 1.90 -0.65 -3.34
C ILE A 82 1.35 -2.04 -3.65
N ILE A 83 2.21 -3.03 -3.67
CA ILE A 83 1.81 -4.43 -3.84
C ILE A 83 1.85 -5.13 -2.49
N LEU A 84 0.75 -5.77 -2.13
CA LEU A 84 0.65 -6.69 -1.01
C LEU A 84 0.70 -8.11 -1.55
N ASP A 85 1.72 -8.87 -1.18
CA ASP A 85 1.90 -10.24 -1.63
C ASP A 85 1.28 -11.20 -0.61
N ASN A 86 0.11 -11.76 -0.93
CA ASN A 86 -0.59 -12.69 -0.06
C ASN A 86 0.22 -13.98 0.18
N GLU A 87 0.98 -14.46 -0.80
CA GLU A 87 1.84 -15.62 -0.62
C GLU A 87 2.95 -15.34 0.42
N ARG A 88 3.54 -14.16 0.35
CA ARG A 88 4.53 -13.71 1.32
C ARG A 88 3.91 -13.59 2.72
N GLN A 89 2.70 -13.05 2.83
CA GLN A 89 1.99 -12.95 4.10
C GLN A 89 1.70 -14.32 4.69
N VAL A 90 1.22 -15.26 3.89
CA VAL A 90 1.02 -16.65 4.31
C VAL A 90 2.32 -17.26 4.85
N LYS A 91 3.45 -17.07 4.15
CA LYS A 91 4.76 -17.56 4.61
C LYS A 91 5.21 -16.92 5.92
N LEU A 92 5.04 -15.61 6.08
CA LEU A 92 5.42 -14.88 7.30
C LEU A 92 4.59 -15.27 8.53
N LEU A 93 3.33 -15.66 8.33
CA LEU A 93 2.37 -15.99 9.37
C LEU A 93 2.27 -17.50 9.64
N ARG A 94 2.84 -18.33 8.78
CA ARG A 94 2.81 -19.79 8.92
C ARG A 94 3.30 -20.24 10.30
N GLY A 95 2.50 -21.04 10.99
CA GLY A 95 2.79 -21.53 12.34
C GLY A 95 2.60 -20.51 13.47
N LYS A 96 2.27 -19.26 13.16
CA LYS A 96 2.01 -18.21 14.15
C LYS A 96 0.52 -17.90 14.33
N VAL A 97 -0.26 -18.08 13.27
CA VAL A 97 -1.70 -17.78 13.24
C VAL A 97 -2.41 -18.93 12.53
N GLY A 98 -3.58 -19.31 13.04
CA GLY A 98 -4.42 -20.31 12.37
C GLY A 98 -4.89 -19.85 10.98
N MET A 99 -5.15 -20.77 10.08
CA MET A 99 -5.46 -20.48 8.67
C MET A 99 -6.59 -19.44 8.50
N LEU A 100 -7.67 -19.56 9.27
CA LEU A 100 -8.80 -18.62 9.22
C LEU A 100 -8.46 -17.22 9.72
N GLY A 101 -7.43 -17.09 10.55
CA GLY A 101 -6.96 -15.80 11.10
C GLY A 101 -5.91 -15.09 10.26
N MET A 102 -5.32 -15.74 9.25
CA MET A 102 -4.19 -15.20 8.50
C MET A 102 -4.53 -13.88 7.80
N PHE A 103 -5.58 -13.86 6.99
CA PHE A 103 -5.95 -12.63 6.27
C PHE A 103 -6.46 -11.51 7.19
N PRO A 104 -7.35 -11.77 8.18
CA PRO A 104 -7.71 -10.75 9.17
C PRO A 104 -6.48 -10.17 9.89
N PHE A 105 -5.53 -11.00 10.28
CA PHE A 105 -4.30 -10.55 10.93
C PHE A 105 -3.44 -9.70 9.99
N ALA A 106 -3.22 -10.15 8.76
CA ALA A 106 -2.46 -9.45 7.74
C ALA A 106 -3.07 -8.09 7.40
N ASN A 107 -4.40 -8.04 7.21
CA ASN A 107 -5.13 -6.80 6.94
C ASN A 107 -5.01 -5.80 8.10
N THR A 108 -5.13 -6.28 9.34
CA THR A 108 -4.95 -5.44 10.53
C THR A 108 -3.53 -4.91 10.64
N ALA A 109 -2.53 -5.73 10.38
CA ALA A 109 -1.12 -5.31 10.40
C ALA A 109 -0.84 -4.25 9.32
N PHE A 110 -1.36 -4.45 8.11
CA PHE A 110 -1.23 -3.46 7.03
C PHE A 110 -1.97 -2.15 7.35
N ALA A 111 -3.19 -2.22 7.87
CA ALA A 111 -3.95 -1.03 8.28
C ALA A 111 -3.21 -0.21 9.34
N LYS A 112 -2.60 -0.88 10.33
CA LYS A 112 -1.75 -0.21 11.34
C LYS A 112 -0.53 0.46 10.70
N LEU A 113 0.15 -0.23 9.78
CA LEU A 113 1.31 0.31 9.07
C LEU A 113 0.94 1.56 8.24
N MET A 114 -0.16 1.50 7.50
CA MET A 114 -0.68 2.66 6.77
C MET A 114 -1.06 3.81 7.69
N GLY A 115 -1.73 3.50 8.80
CA GLY A 115 -2.07 4.50 9.82
C GLY A 115 -0.84 5.19 10.41
N GLN A 116 0.25 4.47 10.64
CA GLN A 116 1.53 5.05 11.07
C GLN A 116 2.11 5.98 10.01
N VAL A 117 2.16 5.56 8.74
CA VAL A 117 2.67 6.38 7.63
C VAL A 117 1.88 7.68 7.49
N LEU A 118 0.56 7.60 7.53
CA LEU A 118 -0.31 8.79 7.40
C LEU A 118 -0.20 9.74 8.59
N LYS A 119 0.14 9.24 9.77
CA LYS A 119 0.35 10.07 10.97
C LYS A 119 1.72 10.73 11.02
N LEU A 120 2.72 10.22 10.31
CA LEU A 120 4.08 10.75 10.36
C LEU A 120 4.16 12.25 10.08
N SER A 121 3.33 12.76 9.17
CA SER A 121 3.31 14.19 8.82
C SER A 121 2.69 15.08 9.89
N SER A 122 1.96 14.52 10.86
CA SER A 122 1.33 15.25 11.96
C SER A 122 2.04 15.08 13.30
N GLU A 123 3.00 14.15 13.39
CA GLU A 123 3.75 13.90 14.62
C GLU A 123 4.99 14.78 14.70
N GLN A 124 5.14 15.48 15.83
CA GLN A 124 6.36 16.25 16.11
C GLN A 124 7.47 15.32 16.59
N SER A 125 8.64 15.41 15.94
CA SER A 125 9.83 14.70 16.35
C SER A 125 10.85 15.70 16.92
N SER A 126 11.55 15.32 17.99
CA SER A 126 12.62 16.11 18.58
C SER A 126 13.91 16.09 17.76
N ILE A 127 14.05 15.20 16.77
CA ILE A 127 15.28 15.02 15.99
C ILE A 127 15.10 15.58 14.58
N GLN A 128 14.07 15.15 13.88
CA GLN A 128 13.74 15.61 12.53
C GLN A 128 12.24 15.44 12.29
N SER A 129 11.58 16.50 11.87
CA SER A 129 10.17 16.42 11.47
C SER A 129 10.06 15.92 10.04
N PHE A 130 9.14 14.97 9.84
CA PHE A 130 8.70 14.52 8.52
C PHE A 130 7.41 15.28 8.19
N ASP A 131 7.46 16.18 7.25
CA ASP A 131 6.32 17.03 6.92
C ASP A 131 5.42 16.42 5.83
N SER A 132 4.27 17.07 5.59
CA SER A 132 3.32 16.64 4.58
C SER A 132 3.90 16.67 3.15
N LYS A 133 4.87 17.55 2.87
CA LYS A 133 5.54 17.64 1.57
C LYS A 133 6.48 16.47 1.34
N ASP A 134 7.12 15.96 2.38
CA ASP A 134 7.96 14.76 2.28
C ASP A 134 7.09 13.53 1.97
N LEU A 135 5.94 13.41 2.63
CA LEU A 135 4.98 12.36 2.33
C LEU A 135 4.43 12.50 0.90
N GLU A 136 4.09 13.72 0.48
CA GLU A 136 3.63 14.02 -0.87
C GLU A 136 4.67 13.61 -1.92
N ARG A 137 5.95 13.92 -1.71
CA ARG A 137 7.04 13.49 -2.61
C ARG A 137 7.13 11.96 -2.73
N CYS A 138 6.96 11.25 -1.62
CA CYS A 138 6.93 9.79 -1.62
C CYS A 138 5.72 9.25 -2.40
N LEU A 139 4.53 9.83 -2.20
CA LEU A 139 3.29 9.37 -2.80
C LEU A 139 3.12 9.81 -4.27
N ASN A 140 3.76 10.87 -4.72
CA ASN A 140 3.74 11.37 -6.10
C ASN A 140 4.63 10.58 -7.06
N THR A 141 5.30 9.55 -6.61
CA THR A 141 6.04 8.66 -7.50
C THR A 141 5.09 7.91 -8.45
N LYS A 142 5.45 7.80 -9.72
CA LYS A 142 4.74 6.93 -10.68
C LYS A 142 5.37 5.53 -10.72
N LYS A 143 5.75 5.01 -9.56
CA LYS A 143 6.48 3.75 -9.42
C LYS A 143 5.90 2.93 -8.29
N ARG A 144 6.38 1.69 -8.21
CA ARG A 144 6.11 0.81 -7.08
C ARG A 144 6.75 1.37 -5.81
N MET A 145 5.97 1.41 -4.75
CA MET A 145 6.39 1.81 -3.42
C MET A 145 6.50 0.59 -2.51
N PHE A 146 7.48 0.63 -1.64
CA PHE A 146 7.67 -0.32 -0.56
C PHE A 146 7.35 0.35 0.77
N ILE A 147 6.59 -0.33 1.62
CA ILE A 147 6.30 0.12 2.98
C ILE A 147 6.75 -0.96 3.96
N GLY A 148 7.49 -0.55 4.97
CA GLY A 148 7.91 -1.43 6.05
C GLY A 148 8.11 -0.67 7.34
N SER A 149 7.99 -1.37 8.46
CA SER A 149 8.31 -0.83 9.78
C SER A 149 9.10 -1.84 10.60
N THR A 150 9.96 -1.34 11.47
CA THR A 150 10.70 -2.16 12.43
C THR A 150 10.89 -1.41 13.74
N ILE A 151 11.12 -2.16 14.81
CA ILE A 151 11.48 -1.58 16.10
C ILE A 151 13.00 -1.51 16.16
N VAL A 152 13.51 -0.33 16.48
CA VAL A 152 14.94 -0.13 16.77
C VAL A 152 15.21 -0.55 18.20
N THR A 153 16.04 -1.57 18.38
CA THR A 153 16.43 -2.09 19.71
C THR A 153 17.75 -1.49 20.21
N ASP A 154 18.63 -1.10 19.28
CA ASP A 154 19.88 -0.42 19.60
C ASP A 154 20.01 0.84 18.72
N PRO A 155 19.71 2.03 19.27
CA PRO A 155 19.84 3.29 18.53
C PRO A 155 21.31 3.72 18.31
N LYS A 156 22.30 3.04 18.95
CA LYS A 156 23.73 3.32 18.78
C LYS A 156 24.43 2.39 17.78
N ASP A 157 23.66 1.48 17.15
CA ASP A 157 24.22 0.61 16.09
C ASP A 157 24.86 1.45 14.98
N PRO A 158 26.19 1.30 14.73
CA PRO A 158 26.86 2.05 13.66
C PRO A 158 26.30 1.77 12.26
N ASN A 159 25.60 0.63 12.10
CA ASN A 159 24.95 0.22 10.85
C ASN A 159 23.43 0.37 10.91
N LEU A 160 22.90 1.23 11.79
CA LEU A 160 21.47 1.36 12.08
C LEU A 160 20.60 1.47 10.82
N GLY A 161 20.99 2.30 9.85
CA GLY A 161 20.24 2.46 8.61
C GLY A 161 20.11 1.16 7.81
N ALA A 162 21.21 0.42 7.67
CA ALA A 162 21.21 -0.88 6.98
C ALA A 162 20.39 -1.91 7.75
N THR A 163 20.51 -1.93 9.07
CA THR A 163 19.75 -2.83 9.97
C THR A 163 18.25 -2.56 9.86
N ILE A 164 17.83 -1.30 9.92
CA ILE A 164 16.42 -0.91 9.73
C ILE A 164 15.92 -1.38 8.35
N PHE A 165 16.65 -1.05 7.28
CA PHE A 165 16.26 -1.42 5.93
C PHE A 165 16.10 -2.93 5.75
N GLN A 166 17.07 -3.72 6.21
CA GLN A 166 17.04 -5.19 6.14
C GLN A 166 15.87 -5.78 6.95
N ASN A 167 15.61 -5.24 8.14
CA ASN A 167 14.50 -5.71 8.98
C ASN A 167 13.14 -5.36 8.35
N CYS A 168 13.00 -4.17 7.76
CA CYS A 168 11.81 -3.79 7.01
C CYS A 168 11.59 -4.73 5.81
N LEU A 169 12.63 -5.02 5.03
CA LEU A 169 12.54 -5.97 3.91
C LEU A 169 12.09 -7.36 4.34
N LYS A 170 12.62 -7.87 5.45
CA LYS A 170 12.28 -9.23 5.95
C LYS A 170 10.83 -9.33 6.43
N ARG A 171 10.28 -8.27 7.01
CA ARG A 171 8.98 -8.29 7.69
C ARG A 171 7.84 -7.65 6.90
N SER A 172 8.15 -6.86 5.89
CA SER A 172 7.13 -6.20 5.09
C SER A 172 6.24 -7.19 4.34
N PRO A 173 4.92 -6.93 4.26
CA PRO A 173 4.02 -7.64 3.38
C PRO A 173 4.22 -7.29 1.90
N CYS A 174 5.02 -6.26 1.61
CA CYS A 174 5.37 -5.82 0.26
C CYS A 174 6.63 -6.53 -0.22
N PRO A 175 6.65 -7.12 -1.44
CA PRO A 175 7.85 -7.72 -2.02
C PRO A 175 8.79 -6.67 -2.59
#